data_c89adb0a00e630710d492e40d3a31e98
#
_entry.id   c89adb0a00e630710d492e40d3a31e98
#
_cell.length_a   1.000
_cell.length_b   1.000
_cell.length_c   1.000
_cell.angle_alpha   90.00
_cell.angle_beta   90.00
_cell.angle_gamma   90.00
#
_symmetry.space_group_name_H-M   'P 1'
#
loop_
_entity.id
_entity.type
_entity.pdbx_description
1 polymer ?
#
loop_
_entity_poly.entity_id
_entity_poly.type
_entity_poly.pdbx_seq_one_letter_code
_entity_poly.pdbx_strand_id
1 'polypeptide(L)'
;MRLLLCRHSMFNQFRQRSLELEHLDKGDYTAEEYEGCIVELQRVNRWLGDTSALRDSLLTEIENLNLRDFSLLDVGAGSGELLRVVAEWARKSGRTAQLTGVELNARSAKAIAERTTTFPEITAVRGDALRLPFVDKQFDFALCSLFTHHFKNTEVAAILRELGRVSTRGIFVIDLHRHPVAYFFYTTIGRLFLHNRLIREDGALSILRSFTPKELLDLARRAGLANPRVERHFPYRLVLAAQPR
;
A
#
# COMPACT_ATOMS: atom_id res chain seq x y z
N MET A 1 -19.58 26.20 -26.07
CA MET A 1 -18.15 26.54 -25.88
C MET A 1 -17.67 26.37 -24.41
N ARG A 2 -18.45 26.72 -23.37
CA ARG A 2 -18.05 26.50 -21.95
C ARG A 2 -17.95 25.03 -21.52
N LEU A 3 -18.71 24.13 -22.07
CA LEU A 3 -18.68 22.68 -21.74
C LEU A 3 -17.43 21.93 -22.27
N LEU A 4 -16.84 22.39 -23.35
CA LEU A 4 -15.61 21.81 -23.93
C LEU A 4 -14.35 22.23 -23.16
N LEU A 5 -14.31 23.45 -22.63
CA LEU A 5 -13.19 23.93 -21.81
C LEU A 5 -13.14 23.24 -20.44
N CYS A 6 -14.31 22.91 -19.86
CA CYS A 6 -14.38 22.17 -18.58
C CYS A 6 -13.89 20.73 -18.72
N ARG A 7 -14.15 20.06 -19.85
CA ARG A 7 -13.67 18.72 -20.14
C ARG A 7 -12.15 18.63 -20.28
N HIS A 8 -11.50 19.61 -20.93
CA HIS A 8 -10.03 19.66 -21.06
C HIS A 8 -9.31 19.83 -19.72
N SER A 9 -9.88 20.60 -18.80
CA SER A 9 -9.33 20.80 -17.45
C SER A 9 -9.45 19.54 -16.59
N MET A 10 -10.58 18.84 -16.67
CA MET A 10 -10.84 17.66 -15.83
C MET A 10 -9.92 16.46 -16.14
N PHE A 11 -9.54 16.26 -17.41
CA PHE A 11 -8.62 15.17 -17.77
C PHE A 11 -7.15 15.49 -17.53
N ASN A 12 -6.78 16.77 -17.43
CA ASN A 12 -5.40 17.17 -17.18
C ASN A 12 -4.89 16.74 -15.80
N GLN A 13 -5.74 16.70 -14.78
CA GLN A 13 -5.37 16.27 -13.42
C GLN A 13 -4.93 14.79 -13.34
N PHE A 14 -5.28 13.96 -14.35
CA PHE A 14 -4.87 12.56 -14.40
C PHE A 14 -3.58 12.32 -15.20
N ARG A 15 -3.01 13.37 -15.83
CA ARG A 15 -1.77 13.22 -16.62
C ARG A 15 -0.53 13.07 -15.76
N GLN A 16 -0.53 13.71 -14.60
CA GLN A 16 0.58 13.68 -13.64
C GLN A 16 0.03 13.40 -12.25
N ARG A 17 0.88 12.86 -11.40
CA ARG A 17 0.57 12.64 -9.98
C ARG A 17 0.38 13.99 -9.28
N SER A 18 -0.65 14.12 -8.45
CA SER A 18 -0.75 15.24 -7.52
C SER A 18 0.38 15.16 -6.48
N LEU A 19 0.91 16.32 -6.10
CA LEU A 19 1.87 16.47 -5.01
C LEU A 19 1.25 17.17 -3.80
N GLU A 20 -0.05 17.43 -3.83
CA GLU A 20 -0.78 17.98 -2.69
C GLU A 20 -0.73 16.99 -1.53
N LEU A 21 -0.55 17.50 -0.32
CA LEU A 21 -0.56 16.69 0.90
C LEU A 21 -1.99 16.43 1.35
N GLU A 22 -2.26 15.23 1.78
CA GLU A 22 -3.52 14.83 2.39
C GLU A 22 -3.72 15.54 3.74
N HIS A 23 -4.96 15.67 4.21
CA HIS A 23 -5.25 16.25 5.53
C HIS A 23 -4.58 15.45 6.64
N LEU A 24 -4.57 14.12 6.51
CA LEU A 24 -3.84 13.23 7.44
C LEU A 24 -2.33 13.52 7.46
N ASP A 25 -1.72 13.83 6.32
CA ASP A 25 -0.30 14.19 6.23
C ASP A 25 -0.01 15.58 6.84
N LYS A 26 -0.96 16.51 6.73
CA LYS A 26 -0.85 17.89 7.28
C LYS A 26 -1.13 17.96 8.77
N GLY A 27 -1.81 16.96 9.35
CA GLY A 27 -2.34 17.05 10.71
C GLY A 27 -3.54 18.00 10.84
N ASP A 28 -4.22 18.33 9.76
CA ASP A 28 -5.37 19.24 9.68
C ASP A 28 -6.67 18.50 9.99
N TYR A 29 -6.79 18.04 11.24
CA TYR A 29 -7.95 17.30 11.73
C TYR A 29 -8.05 17.32 13.25
N THR A 30 -9.25 17.08 13.76
CA THR A 30 -9.47 16.87 15.20
C THR A 30 -9.18 15.40 15.59
N ALA A 31 -9.00 15.13 16.88
CA ALA A 31 -8.82 13.76 17.38
C ALA A 31 -10.02 12.87 17.02
N GLU A 32 -11.23 13.41 17.13
CA GLU A 32 -12.49 12.70 16.80
C GLU A 32 -12.57 12.38 15.29
N GLU A 33 -12.23 13.32 14.41
CA GLU A 33 -12.16 13.10 12.95
C GLU A 33 -11.16 11.99 12.62
N TYR A 34 -10.00 11.99 13.28
CA TYR A 34 -8.96 10.98 13.09
C TYR A 34 -9.44 9.58 13.50
N GLU A 35 -10.02 9.45 14.69
CA GLU A 35 -10.52 8.15 15.17
C GLU A 35 -11.63 7.59 14.26
N GLY A 36 -12.60 8.45 13.89
CA GLY A 36 -13.63 8.09 12.93
C GLY A 36 -13.06 7.70 11.56
N CYS A 37 -12.03 8.41 11.10
CA CYS A 37 -11.33 8.13 9.85
C CYS A 37 -10.70 6.73 9.87
N ILE A 38 -9.95 6.38 10.91
CA ILE A 38 -9.27 5.07 11.00
C ILE A 38 -10.27 3.91 10.96
N VAL A 39 -11.40 4.02 11.65
CA VAL A 39 -12.46 2.99 11.65
C VAL A 39 -13.08 2.82 10.26
N GLU A 40 -13.39 3.93 9.60
CA GLU A 40 -14.01 3.91 8.27
C GLU A 40 -13.01 3.47 7.19
N LEU A 41 -11.75 3.91 7.29
CA LEU A 41 -10.66 3.54 6.37
C LEU A 41 -10.41 2.02 6.35
N GLN A 42 -10.42 1.37 7.51
CA GLN A 42 -10.28 -0.10 7.60
C GLN A 42 -11.41 -0.82 6.87
N ARG A 43 -12.64 -0.30 6.98
CA ARG A 43 -13.80 -0.83 6.24
C ARG A 43 -13.63 -0.65 4.74
N VAL A 44 -13.27 0.56 4.31
CA VAL A 44 -13.08 0.92 2.90
C VAL A 44 -11.97 0.06 2.27
N ASN A 45 -10.82 -0.06 2.90
CA ASN A 45 -9.70 -0.85 2.37
C ASN A 45 -10.05 -2.33 2.22
N ARG A 46 -10.78 -2.90 3.19
CA ARG A 46 -11.29 -4.29 3.08
C ARG A 46 -12.18 -4.50 1.87
N TRP A 47 -13.06 -3.53 1.55
CA TRP A 47 -13.98 -3.61 0.41
C TRP A 47 -13.31 -3.26 -0.92
N LEU A 48 -12.25 -2.45 -0.91
CA LEU A 48 -11.57 -1.99 -2.12
C LEU A 48 -10.44 -2.93 -2.60
N GLY A 49 -10.38 -4.17 -2.11
CA GLY A 49 -9.64 -5.23 -2.77
C GLY A 49 -8.18 -5.42 -2.36
N ASP A 50 -7.69 -4.78 -1.29
CA ASP A 50 -6.30 -4.97 -0.86
C ASP A 50 -6.00 -6.40 -0.46
N THR A 51 -6.92 -7.02 0.30
CA THR A 51 -6.79 -8.43 0.71
C THR A 51 -6.84 -9.39 -0.49
N SER A 52 -7.69 -9.13 -1.49
CA SER A 52 -7.73 -9.97 -2.70
C SER A 52 -6.47 -9.78 -3.55
N ALA A 53 -5.99 -8.53 -3.71
CA ALA A 53 -4.74 -8.25 -4.40
C ALA A 53 -3.54 -8.94 -3.73
N LEU A 54 -3.48 -8.93 -2.39
CA LEU A 54 -2.47 -9.66 -1.63
C LEU A 54 -2.53 -11.17 -1.89
N ARG A 55 -3.73 -11.76 -1.88
CA ARG A 55 -3.92 -13.20 -2.11
C ARG A 55 -3.53 -13.62 -3.53
N ASP A 56 -4.03 -12.88 -4.51
CA ASP A 56 -3.82 -13.18 -5.93
C ASP A 56 -2.38 -12.88 -6.40
N SER A 57 -1.58 -12.20 -5.58
CA SER A 57 -0.18 -11.89 -5.88
C SER A 57 0.80 -12.59 -4.92
N LEU A 58 1.09 -11.99 -3.77
CA LEU A 58 2.12 -12.50 -2.84
C LEU A 58 1.80 -13.90 -2.33
N LEU A 59 0.56 -14.17 -1.89
CA LEU A 59 0.25 -15.49 -1.32
C LEU A 59 0.29 -16.58 -2.40
N THR A 60 -0.20 -16.28 -3.60
CA THR A 60 -0.06 -17.17 -4.77
C THR A 60 1.41 -17.44 -5.13
N GLU A 61 2.29 -16.42 -5.04
CA GLU A 61 3.73 -16.61 -5.28
C GLU A 61 4.35 -17.54 -4.23
N ILE A 62 4.01 -17.40 -2.95
CA ILE A 62 4.46 -18.29 -1.87
C ILE A 62 3.98 -19.73 -2.12
N GLU A 63 2.75 -19.92 -2.61
CA GLU A 63 2.20 -21.23 -3.00
C GLU A 63 2.94 -21.83 -4.18
N ASN A 64 3.16 -21.07 -5.24
CA ASN A 64 3.87 -21.51 -6.45
C ASN A 64 5.31 -21.94 -6.15
N LEU A 65 5.97 -21.24 -5.21
CA LEU A 65 7.31 -21.61 -4.73
C LEU A 65 7.28 -22.78 -3.71
N ASN A 66 6.09 -23.26 -3.33
CA ASN A 66 5.87 -24.33 -2.35
C ASN A 66 6.62 -24.13 -1.02
N LEU A 67 6.67 -22.87 -0.55
CA LEU A 67 7.37 -22.53 0.68
C LEU A 67 6.52 -22.93 1.90
N ARG A 68 7.10 -23.71 2.80
CA ARG A 68 6.48 -24.05 4.10
C ARG A 68 6.79 -22.99 5.15
N ASP A 69 8.01 -22.49 5.13
CA ASP A 69 8.51 -21.45 6.02
C ASP A 69 8.88 -20.22 5.20
N PHE A 70 8.48 -19.05 5.64
CA PHE A 70 8.82 -17.79 4.97
C PHE A 70 8.82 -16.60 5.93
N SER A 71 9.56 -15.57 5.54
CA SER A 71 9.60 -14.28 6.22
C SER A 71 9.08 -13.16 5.32
N LEU A 72 8.28 -12.26 5.90
CA LEU A 72 7.67 -11.13 5.20
C LEU A 72 7.87 -9.84 5.99
N LEU A 73 8.35 -8.82 5.31
CA LEU A 73 8.37 -7.44 5.77
C LEU A 73 7.22 -6.67 5.13
N ASP A 74 6.40 -5.98 5.93
CA ASP A 74 5.36 -5.05 5.47
C ASP A 74 5.76 -3.61 5.86
N VAL A 75 6.01 -2.76 4.87
CA VAL A 75 6.49 -1.38 5.07
C VAL A 75 5.35 -0.39 4.91
N GLY A 76 5.12 0.42 5.93
CA GLY A 76 3.92 1.23 6.05
C GLY A 76 2.71 0.35 6.43
N ALA A 77 2.91 -0.56 7.38
CA ALA A 77 1.96 -1.61 7.74
C ALA A 77 0.68 -1.10 8.43
N GLY A 78 0.61 0.20 8.73
CA GLY A 78 -0.55 0.83 9.38
C GLY A 78 -0.87 0.20 10.73
N SER A 79 -1.96 -0.55 10.80
CA SER A 79 -2.36 -1.30 12.00
C SER A 79 -2.07 -2.81 11.93
N GLY A 80 -1.28 -3.25 10.94
CA GLY A 80 -0.93 -4.66 10.75
C GLY A 80 -2.07 -5.52 10.19
N GLU A 81 -3.03 -4.94 9.47
CA GLU A 81 -4.19 -5.68 8.97
C GLU A 81 -3.80 -6.74 7.95
N LEU A 82 -2.95 -6.40 6.97
CA LEU A 82 -2.48 -7.38 5.98
C LEU A 82 -1.58 -8.45 6.60
N LEU A 83 -0.77 -8.10 7.60
CA LEU A 83 0.03 -9.08 8.33
C LEU A 83 -0.86 -10.13 9.02
N ARG A 84 -1.98 -9.71 9.63
CA ARG A 84 -2.95 -10.67 10.21
C ARG A 84 -3.58 -11.55 9.15
N VAL A 85 -3.91 -11.02 7.98
CA VAL A 85 -4.43 -11.82 6.87
C VAL A 85 -3.40 -12.88 6.44
N VAL A 86 -2.12 -12.51 6.34
CA VAL A 86 -1.03 -13.45 6.01
C VAL A 86 -0.87 -14.51 7.11
N ALA A 87 -0.89 -14.11 8.38
CA ALA A 87 -0.76 -15.02 9.52
C ALA A 87 -1.90 -16.05 9.55
N GLU A 88 -3.15 -15.60 9.40
CA GLU A 88 -4.31 -16.48 9.33
C GLU A 88 -4.25 -17.45 8.15
N TRP A 89 -3.84 -16.95 6.98
CA TRP A 89 -3.67 -17.79 5.80
C TRP A 89 -2.55 -18.84 6.01
N ALA A 90 -1.40 -18.43 6.56
CA ALA A 90 -0.29 -19.32 6.84
C ALA A 90 -0.70 -20.45 7.80
N ARG A 91 -1.37 -20.11 8.92
CA ARG A 91 -1.90 -21.09 9.87
C ARG A 91 -2.88 -22.07 9.22
N LYS A 92 -3.83 -21.59 8.40
CA LYS A 92 -4.82 -22.41 7.69
C LYS A 92 -4.19 -23.34 6.65
N SER A 93 -3.09 -22.91 6.04
CA SER A 93 -2.38 -23.67 5.00
C SER A 93 -1.21 -24.51 5.54
N GLY A 94 -1.03 -24.59 6.88
CA GLY A 94 0.03 -25.35 7.52
C GLY A 94 1.43 -24.82 7.26
N ARG A 95 1.55 -23.49 7.11
CA ARG A 95 2.83 -22.79 6.90
C ARG A 95 3.27 -22.06 8.16
N THR A 96 4.58 -21.88 8.30
CA THR A 96 5.19 -21.04 9.33
C THR A 96 5.58 -19.68 8.73
N ALA A 97 5.10 -18.60 9.31
CA ALA A 97 5.39 -17.25 8.85
C ALA A 97 6.12 -16.47 9.95
N GLN A 98 7.16 -15.72 9.56
CA GLN A 98 7.79 -14.67 10.37
C GLN A 98 7.44 -13.32 9.74
N LEU A 99 6.59 -12.55 10.41
CA LEU A 99 6.00 -11.35 9.86
C LEU A 99 6.49 -10.12 10.62
N THR A 100 6.97 -9.12 9.90
CA THR A 100 7.46 -7.86 10.49
C THR A 100 6.73 -6.69 9.86
N GLY A 101 6.10 -5.85 10.67
CA GLY A 101 5.51 -4.59 10.25
C GLY A 101 6.37 -3.41 10.63
N VAL A 102 6.66 -2.52 9.67
CA VAL A 102 7.42 -1.28 9.91
C VAL A 102 6.54 -0.07 9.77
N GLU A 103 6.65 0.83 10.75
CA GLU A 103 6.03 2.13 10.76
C GLU A 103 6.97 3.21 11.27
N LEU A 104 6.91 4.39 10.65
CA LEU A 104 7.70 5.54 11.09
C LEU A 104 7.15 6.13 12.39
N ASN A 105 5.83 6.22 12.49
CA ASN A 105 5.14 6.78 13.62
C ASN A 105 5.11 5.76 14.78
N ALA A 106 5.59 6.16 15.95
CA ALA A 106 5.60 5.31 17.14
C ALA A 106 4.18 4.86 17.57
N ARG A 107 3.15 5.69 17.36
CA ARG A 107 1.75 5.34 17.64
C ARG A 107 1.25 4.22 16.72
N SER A 108 1.60 4.29 15.43
CA SER A 108 1.24 3.24 14.46
C SER A 108 1.99 1.94 14.74
N ALA A 109 3.29 2.01 15.03
CA ALA A 109 4.05 0.82 15.42
C ALA A 109 3.49 0.15 16.69
N LYS A 110 3.09 0.96 17.70
CA LYS A 110 2.41 0.47 18.89
C LYS A 110 1.06 -0.16 18.55
N ALA A 111 0.28 0.44 17.64
CA ALA A 111 -1.00 -0.09 17.21
C ALA A 111 -0.86 -1.47 16.53
N ILE A 112 0.21 -1.73 15.78
CA ILE A 112 0.50 -3.08 15.26
C ILE A 112 0.64 -4.05 16.44
N ALA A 113 1.52 -3.76 17.40
CA ALA A 113 1.78 -4.65 18.54
C ALA A 113 0.51 -4.94 19.35
N GLU A 114 -0.32 -3.92 19.61
CA GLU A 114 -1.56 -4.06 20.37
C GLU A 114 -2.62 -4.89 19.62
N ARG A 115 -2.74 -4.73 18.31
CA ARG A 115 -3.76 -5.40 17.49
C ARG A 115 -3.34 -6.81 17.02
N THR A 116 -2.09 -7.17 17.24
CA THR A 116 -1.54 -8.48 16.84
C THR A 116 -1.14 -9.35 18.04
N THR A 117 -1.62 -9.05 19.25
CA THR A 117 -1.30 -9.80 20.49
C THR A 117 -1.61 -11.29 20.41
N THR A 118 -2.58 -11.71 19.59
CA THR A 118 -2.92 -13.11 19.34
C THR A 118 -2.14 -13.77 18.19
N PHE A 119 -1.20 -13.01 17.62
CA PHE A 119 -0.35 -13.43 16.50
C PHE A 119 1.13 -13.33 16.87
N PRO A 120 1.69 -14.30 17.63
CA PRO A 120 3.08 -14.25 18.08
C PRO A 120 4.10 -14.23 16.93
N GLU A 121 3.71 -14.62 15.72
CA GLU A 121 4.50 -14.54 14.50
C GLU A 121 4.66 -13.11 13.94
N ILE A 122 3.92 -12.11 14.47
CA ILE A 122 3.97 -10.72 14.01
C ILE A 122 4.79 -9.87 14.97
N THR A 123 5.81 -9.20 14.44
CA THR A 123 6.66 -8.24 15.16
C THR A 123 6.45 -6.84 14.61
N ALA A 124 6.33 -5.85 15.50
CA ALA A 124 6.24 -4.44 15.14
C ALA A 124 7.60 -3.75 15.32
N VAL A 125 8.05 -3.01 14.32
CA VAL A 125 9.31 -2.25 14.35
C VAL A 125 9.04 -0.81 13.97
N ARG A 126 9.65 0.13 14.70
CA ARG A 126 9.67 1.53 14.29
C ARG A 126 10.86 1.75 13.34
N GLY A 127 10.58 2.26 12.12
CA GLY A 127 11.62 2.48 11.12
C GLY A 127 11.18 3.41 10.00
N ASP A 128 12.16 3.95 9.28
CA ASP A 128 11.94 4.80 8.11
C ASP A 128 12.03 3.93 6.85
N ALA A 129 11.02 4.00 5.99
CA ALA A 129 10.96 3.28 4.72
C ALA A 129 12.09 3.67 3.74
N LEU A 130 12.63 4.89 3.88
CA LEU A 130 13.75 5.37 3.08
C LEU A 130 15.10 4.82 3.56
N ARG A 131 15.15 4.27 4.77
CA ARG A 131 16.33 3.65 5.39
C ARG A 131 15.89 2.58 6.39
N LEU A 132 15.54 1.42 5.87
CA LEU A 132 15.05 0.32 6.69
C LEU A 132 16.11 -0.19 7.68
N PRO A 133 15.75 -0.40 8.97
CA PRO A 133 16.70 -0.80 10.01
C PRO A 133 17.00 -2.32 9.99
N PHE A 134 17.20 -2.87 8.80
CA PHE A 134 17.45 -4.29 8.57
C PHE A 134 18.70 -4.50 7.72
N VAL A 135 19.34 -5.64 7.90
CA VAL A 135 20.46 -6.06 7.06
C VAL A 135 19.98 -6.47 5.67
N ASP A 136 20.89 -6.53 4.72
CA ASP A 136 20.59 -6.97 3.37
C ASP A 136 20.08 -8.41 3.37
N LYS A 137 19.08 -8.69 2.52
CA LYS A 137 18.53 -10.05 2.31
C LYS A 137 18.00 -10.73 3.58
N GLN A 138 17.46 -9.96 4.52
CA GLN A 138 16.93 -10.47 5.79
C GLN A 138 15.59 -11.18 5.65
N PHE A 139 14.78 -10.83 4.65
CA PHE A 139 13.43 -11.37 4.45
C PHE A 139 13.33 -12.12 3.12
N ASP A 140 12.42 -13.08 3.04
CA ASP A 140 12.07 -13.70 1.76
C ASP A 140 11.31 -12.71 0.86
N PHE A 141 10.34 -12.01 1.44
CA PHE A 141 9.50 -11.06 0.72
C PHE A 141 9.42 -9.72 1.41
N ALA A 142 9.22 -8.67 0.61
CA ALA A 142 8.86 -7.34 1.09
C ALA A 142 7.56 -6.88 0.44
N LEU A 143 6.64 -6.38 1.26
CA LEU A 143 5.34 -5.84 0.89
C LEU A 143 5.28 -4.35 1.25
N CYS A 144 4.52 -3.61 0.48
CA CYS A 144 4.13 -2.24 0.80
C CYS A 144 2.72 -2.02 0.22
N SER A 145 1.76 -1.64 1.05
CA SER A 145 0.37 -1.47 0.60
C SER A 145 -0.19 -0.11 0.94
N LEU A 146 -0.82 0.56 -0.05
CA LEU A 146 -1.46 1.88 0.08
C LEU A 146 -0.55 2.92 0.77
N PHE A 147 0.70 2.93 0.41
CA PHE A 147 1.71 3.73 1.08
C PHE A 147 2.57 4.55 0.11
N THR A 148 2.98 3.98 -1.03
CA THR A 148 3.93 4.62 -1.92
C THR A 148 3.40 5.89 -2.58
N HIS A 149 2.08 6.04 -2.71
CA HIS A 149 1.46 7.24 -3.27
C HIS A 149 1.66 8.50 -2.41
N HIS A 150 2.00 8.37 -1.13
CA HIS A 150 2.34 9.51 -0.26
C HIS A 150 3.70 10.16 -0.59
N PHE A 151 4.54 9.50 -1.38
CA PHE A 151 5.92 9.92 -1.64
C PHE A 151 6.12 10.48 -3.05
N LYS A 152 7.14 11.33 -3.22
CA LYS A 152 7.60 11.78 -4.54
C LYS A 152 8.26 10.64 -5.31
N ASN A 153 8.32 10.73 -6.63
CA ASN A 153 8.88 9.67 -7.48
C ASN A 153 10.31 9.26 -7.12
N THR A 154 11.15 10.20 -6.67
CA THR A 154 12.52 9.93 -6.21
C THR A 154 12.55 9.11 -4.93
N GLU A 155 11.65 9.42 -4.00
CA GLU A 155 11.49 8.71 -2.73
C GLU A 155 10.90 7.32 -2.96
N VAL A 156 9.89 7.18 -3.84
CA VAL A 156 9.34 5.87 -4.22
C VAL A 156 10.44 4.98 -4.78
N ALA A 157 11.30 5.48 -5.67
CA ALA A 157 12.42 4.69 -6.19
C ALA A 157 13.44 4.33 -5.10
N ALA A 158 13.62 5.18 -4.08
CA ALA A 158 14.46 4.85 -2.92
C ALA A 158 13.82 3.76 -2.04
N ILE A 159 12.53 3.87 -1.74
CA ILE A 159 11.77 2.84 -1.00
C ILE A 159 11.84 1.49 -1.74
N LEU A 160 11.60 1.47 -3.05
CA LEU A 160 11.68 0.25 -3.85
C LEU A 160 13.09 -0.37 -3.81
N ARG A 161 14.16 0.44 -3.78
CA ARG A 161 15.54 -0.05 -3.59
C ARG A 161 15.74 -0.66 -2.21
N GLU A 162 15.22 -0.03 -1.16
CA GLU A 162 15.29 -0.58 0.19
C GLU A 162 14.52 -1.89 0.33
N LEU A 163 13.31 -1.99 -0.26
CA LEU A 163 12.58 -3.26 -0.32
C LEU A 163 13.41 -4.34 -1.04
N GLY A 164 14.07 -3.98 -2.15
CA GLY A 164 14.96 -4.87 -2.88
C GLY A 164 16.21 -5.27 -2.09
N ARG A 165 16.78 -4.36 -1.32
CA ARG A 165 17.96 -4.62 -0.50
C ARG A 165 17.68 -5.65 0.60
N VAL A 166 16.54 -5.52 1.27
CA VAL A 166 16.19 -6.35 2.43
C VAL A 166 15.52 -7.68 2.07
N SER A 167 15.07 -7.88 0.83
CA SER A 167 14.39 -9.10 0.40
C SER A 167 15.27 -10.00 -0.47
N THR A 168 14.92 -11.30 -0.52
CA THR A 168 15.67 -12.31 -1.29
C THR A 168 14.91 -12.87 -2.48
N ARG A 169 13.56 -12.92 -2.39
CA ARG A 169 12.72 -13.61 -3.38
C ARG A 169 11.82 -12.68 -4.15
N GLY A 170 11.12 -11.78 -3.47
CA GLY A 170 10.13 -10.95 -4.14
C GLY A 170 9.77 -9.68 -3.40
N ILE A 171 9.38 -8.69 -4.20
CA ILE A 171 8.88 -7.40 -3.74
C ILE A 171 7.50 -7.21 -4.31
N PHE A 172 6.55 -6.81 -3.46
CA PHE A 172 5.18 -6.54 -3.85
C PHE A 172 4.77 -5.14 -3.39
N VAL A 173 4.19 -4.37 -4.31
CA VAL A 173 3.55 -3.09 -3.96
C VAL A 173 2.11 -3.15 -4.43
N ILE A 174 1.19 -2.97 -3.51
CA ILE A 174 -0.25 -2.87 -3.78
C ILE A 174 -0.62 -1.41 -3.59
N ASP A 175 -1.03 -0.71 -4.65
CA ASP A 175 -1.38 0.70 -4.53
C ASP A 175 -2.57 1.06 -5.41
N LEU A 176 -3.07 2.28 -5.29
CA LEU A 176 -4.19 2.78 -6.06
C LEU A 176 -3.82 2.97 -7.53
N HIS A 177 -4.81 2.78 -8.40
CA HIS A 177 -4.69 3.10 -9.82
C HIS A 177 -5.25 4.50 -10.09
N ARG A 178 -4.40 5.46 -10.50
CA ARG A 178 -4.84 6.79 -10.95
C ARG A 178 -5.66 6.67 -12.23
N HIS A 179 -6.97 6.59 -12.07
CA HIS A 179 -7.90 6.40 -13.17
C HIS A 179 -9.12 7.33 -13.04
N PRO A 180 -9.53 8.05 -14.12
CA PRO A 180 -10.67 8.96 -14.06
C PRO A 180 -11.97 8.32 -13.56
N VAL A 181 -12.25 7.08 -13.97
CA VAL A 181 -13.45 6.35 -13.53
C VAL A 181 -13.41 6.06 -12.04
N ALA A 182 -12.25 5.64 -11.49
CA ALA A 182 -12.08 5.42 -10.06
C ALA A 182 -12.36 6.72 -9.27
N TYR A 183 -11.78 7.82 -9.70
CA TYR A 183 -11.98 9.12 -9.09
C TYR A 183 -13.45 9.56 -9.14
N PHE A 184 -14.08 9.47 -10.31
CA PHE A 184 -15.49 9.83 -10.47
C PHE A 184 -16.39 8.97 -9.59
N PHE A 185 -16.19 7.66 -9.60
CA PHE A 185 -16.95 6.73 -8.75
C PHE A 185 -16.78 7.05 -7.27
N TYR A 186 -15.54 7.30 -6.83
CA TYR A 186 -15.24 7.64 -5.43
C TYR A 186 -15.88 8.97 -5.01
N THR A 187 -15.76 10.01 -5.84
CA THR A 187 -16.26 11.36 -5.52
C THR A 187 -17.77 11.53 -5.69
N THR A 188 -18.45 10.59 -6.36
CA THR A 188 -19.92 10.60 -6.54
C THR A 188 -20.60 9.54 -5.68
N ILE A 189 -20.47 8.27 -6.07
CA ILE A 189 -21.14 7.16 -5.38
C ILE A 189 -20.51 6.92 -3.99
N GLY A 190 -19.20 7.04 -3.87
CA GLY A 190 -18.49 6.92 -2.59
C GLY A 190 -19.02 7.89 -1.53
N ARG A 191 -19.39 9.11 -1.93
CA ARG A 191 -19.98 10.12 -1.01
C ARG A 191 -21.27 9.67 -0.32
N LEU A 192 -22.00 8.74 -0.89
CA LEU A 192 -23.23 8.21 -0.28
C LEU A 192 -22.94 7.28 0.90
N PHE A 193 -21.75 6.68 0.93
CA PHE A 193 -21.35 5.66 1.91
C PHE A 193 -20.23 6.13 2.84
N LEU A 194 -19.51 7.19 2.45
CA LEU A 194 -18.39 7.75 3.21
C LEU A 194 -18.88 8.98 3.98
N HIS A 195 -18.82 8.92 5.30
CA HIS A 195 -19.36 9.96 6.17
C HIS A 195 -18.25 10.88 6.71
N ASN A 196 -17.07 10.34 6.96
CA ASN A 196 -15.94 11.10 7.46
C ASN A 196 -15.35 12.03 6.37
N ARG A 197 -15.12 13.31 6.73
CA ARG A 197 -14.56 14.33 5.82
C ARG A 197 -13.19 13.90 5.29
N LEU A 198 -12.30 13.45 6.17
CA LEU A 198 -10.94 13.05 5.80
C LEU A 198 -10.96 11.95 4.74
N ILE A 199 -11.77 10.89 4.93
CA ILE A 199 -11.86 9.82 3.95
C ILE A 199 -12.34 10.32 2.61
N ARG A 200 -13.33 11.22 2.58
CA ARG A 200 -13.87 11.73 1.31
C ARG A 200 -12.86 12.59 0.55
N GLU A 201 -12.13 13.45 1.26
CA GLU A 201 -11.19 14.40 0.65
C GLU A 201 -9.85 13.74 0.38
N ASP A 202 -9.27 13.07 1.36
CA ASP A 202 -7.99 12.38 1.24
C ASP A 202 -8.06 11.21 0.28
N GLY A 203 -9.13 10.40 0.30
CA GLY A 203 -9.24 9.27 -0.63
C GLY A 203 -9.38 9.71 -2.10
N ALA A 204 -10.05 10.85 -2.38
CA ALA A 204 -10.06 11.42 -3.71
C ALA A 204 -8.64 11.91 -4.12
N LEU A 205 -7.93 12.53 -3.19
CA LEU A 205 -6.57 13.01 -3.41
C LEU A 205 -5.58 11.85 -3.54
N SER A 206 -5.72 10.79 -2.74
CA SER A 206 -4.91 9.56 -2.84
C SER A 206 -5.00 8.94 -4.25
N ILE A 207 -6.20 8.93 -4.88
CA ILE A 207 -6.35 8.48 -6.27
C ILE A 207 -5.53 9.37 -7.22
N LEU A 208 -5.52 10.69 -7.04
CA LEU A 208 -4.74 11.62 -7.88
C LEU A 208 -3.24 11.53 -7.62
N ARG A 209 -2.83 11.20 -6.40
CA ARG A 209 -1.43 10.98 -6.00
C ARG A 209 -0.88 9.64 -6.46
N SER A 210 -1.75 8.68 -6.75
CA SER A 210 -1.37 7.30 -7.11
C SER A 210 -0.81 7.19 -8.54
N PHE A 211 -0.62 6.00 -9.01
CA PHE A 211 0.16 5.70 -10.21
C PHE A 211 -0.72 5.26 -11.39
N THR A 212 -0.22 5.45 -12.59
CA THR A 212 -0.57 4.62 -13.75
C THR A 212 0.33 3.37 -13.79
N PRO A 213 -0.07 2.27 -14.46
CA PRO A 213 0.77 1.08 -14.59
C PRO A 213 2.17 1.38 -15.13
N LYS A 214 2.26 2.28 -16.12
CA LYS A 214 3.53 2.68 -16.73
C LYS A 214 4.44 3.41 -15.74
N GLU A 215 3.92 4.35 -14.97
CA GLU A 215 4.71 5.11 -13.99
C GLU A 215 5.28 4.19 -12.91
N LEU A 216 4.46 3.29 -12.36
CA LEU A 216 4.92 2.36 -11.34
C LEU A 216 5.98 1.39 -11.88
N LEU A 217 5.80 0.89 -13.10
CA LEU A 217 6.78 0.06 -13.79
C LEU A 217 8.11 0.81 -14.03
N ASP A 218 8.04 2.05 -14.50
CA ASP A 218 9.24 2.87 -14.74
C ASP A 218 9.99 3.18 -13.43
N LEU A 219 9.27 3.38 -12.31
CA LEU A 219 9.88 3.57 -10.98
C LEU A 219 10.59 2.29 -10.49
N ALA A 220 9.99 1.12 -10.69
CA ALA A 220 10.61 -0.17 -10.35
C ALA A 220 11.89 -0.41 -11.15
N ARG A 221 11.90 -0.08 -12.45
CA ARG A 221 13.10 -0.14 -13.29
C ARG A 221 14.19 0.82 -12.83
N ARG A 222 13.82 2.07 -12.48
CA ARG A 222 14.75 3.07 -11.93
C ARG A 222 15.32 2.65 -10.57
N ALA A 223 14.55 1.92 -9.78
CA ALA A 223 15.02 1.33 -8.53
C ALA A 223 16.02 0.19 -8.75
N GLY A 224 16.17 -0.31 -9.98
CA GLY A 224 17.06 -1.39 -10.32
C GLY A 224 16.51 -2.78 -10.02
N LEU A 225 15.20 -2.92 -9.82
CA LEU A 225 14.56 -4.23 -9.57
C LEU A 225 14.59 -5.11 -10.83
N ALA A 226 14.70 -6.41 -10.63
CA ALA A 226 14.68 -7.38 -11.71
C ALA A 226 13.25 -7.82 -12.04
N ASN A 227 12.97 -8.06 -13.31
CA ASN A 227 11.72 -8.59 -13.84
C ASN A 227 10.44 -7.87 -13.31
N PRO A 228 10.40 -6.52 -13.26
CA PRO A 228 9.24 -5.83 -12.73
C PRO A 228 8.05 -6.01 -13.65
N ARG A 229 6.90 -6.38 -13.07
CA ARG A 229 5.60 -6.45 -13.73
C ARG A 229 4.57 -5.68 -12.93
N VAL A 230 3.64 -5.02 -13.60
CA VAL A 230 2.54 -4.30 -12.97
C VAL A 230 1.22 -4.81 -13.55
N GLU A 231 0.38 -5.30 -12.68
CA GLU A 231 -0.93 -5.83 -13.01
C GLU A 231 -2.04 -4.95 -12.45
N ARG A 232 -3.18 -4.92 -13.13
CA ARG A 232 -4.39 -4.25 -12.65
C ARG A 232 -5.23 -5.25 -11.89
N HIS A 233 -5.63 -4.87 -10.69
CA HIS A 233 -6.50 -5.66 -9.85
C HIS A 233 -7.81 -4.91 -9.56
N PHE A 234 -8.93 -5.63 -9.57
CA PHE A 234 -10.24 -5.05 -9.25
C PHE A 234 -10.39 -4.79 -7.74
N PRO A 235 -11.01 -3.66 -7.35
CA PRO A 235 -11.41 -2.49 -8.11
C PRO A 235 -10.32 -1.39 -8.07
N TYR A 236 -9.67 -1.12 -9.20
CA TYR A 236 -8.69 -0.03 -9.35
C TYR A 236 -7.48 -0.10 -8.37
N ARG A 237 -6.92 -1.30 -8.17
CA ARG A 237 -5.61 -1.50 -7.57
C ARG A 237 -4.56 -1.79 -8.65
N LEU A 238 -3.34 -1.40 -8.38
CA LEU A 238 -2.15 -1.84 -9.10
C LEU A 238 -1.34 -2.75 -8.18
N VAL A 239 -0.87 -3.83 -8.73
CA VAL A 239 0.07 -4.74 -8.06
C VAL A 239 1.37 -4.71 -8.85
N LEU A 240 2.41 -4.16 -8.27
CA LEU A 240 3.78 -4.33 -8.74
C LEU A 240 4.34 -5.59 -8.09
N ALA A 241 4.84 -6.50 -8.90
CA ALA A 241 5.66 -7.61 -8.46
C ALA A 241 7.03 -7.53 -9.15
N ALA A 242 8.10 -7.73 -8.41
CA ALA A 242 9.47 -7.68 -8.91
C ALA A 242 10.37 -8.58 -8.06
N GLN A 243 11.59 -8.83 -8.55
CA GLN A 243 12.63 -9.55 -7.82
C GLN A 243 13.74 -8.58 -7.39
N PRO A 244 14.38 -8.81 -6.23
CA PRO A 244 15.63 -8.13 -5.89
C PRO A 244 16.72 -8.48 -6.89
N ARG A 245 17.75 -7.65 -6.97
CA ARG A 245 18.98 -7.97 -7.75
C ARG A 245 19.99 -8.70 -6.92
#